data_772caf627d9189d52cc5a3945817e76d
#
_entry.id   772caf627d9189d52cc5a3945817e76d
#
_cell.length_a   1.000
_cell.length_b   1.000
_cell.length_c   1.000
_cell.angle_alpha   90.00
_cell.angle_beta   90.00
_cell.angle_gamma   90.00
#
_symmetry.space_group_name_H-M   'P 1'
#
loop_
_entity.id
_entity.type
_entity.pdbx_description
1 polymer ?
#
loop_
_entity_poly.entity_id
_entity_poly.type
_entity_poly.pdbx_seq_one_letter_code
_entity_poly.pdbx_strand_id
1 'polypeptide(L)'
;MKAIRRIAGSLTAAAYLAGGGLPAVAEEERSETGSLLGRVQTVYPEWFKESFLEFADDVQEAADEGRRVVIFFHQDGCPYCNALVERNLSQKHIEEKMRRHFDVIALNLRGDRDVVSVNGTAYSEKDFARALNVQFTPTLLFLDESGKVVLRLNGYVPPEEFEIALDYAEPGSEPGVGYREYLENRLRPSQTGSLNDAPFFDEPPHDLSDSIQSGKPVAVFFEQRDCPSCDTLHREVLDDPQTIAAISPFHAVQLDMWSDTALVTPAGQEVTARGWAEQLGVRYAPTIVLFSADGDEVIRSEAVFKRFHTQSLFDYVAGGAYRQESDFQRFLTDRATAMRAQGQDVDIWK
;
A
#
# COMPACT_ATOMS: atom_id res chain seq x y z
N MET A 1 -60.98 -49.25 73.54
CA MET A 1 -60.45 -49.54 74.91
C MET A 1 -58.93 -49.30 74.83
N LYS A 2 -58.42 -48.49 75.80
CA LYS A 2 -57.04 -48.40 76.27
C LYS A 2 -56.01 -47.90 75.29
N ALA A 3 -55.09 -46.98 75.54
CA ALA A 3 -54.83 -46.07 76.70
C ALA A 3 -53.63 -45.19 76.27
N ILE A 4 -53.69 -44.04 76.85
CA ILE A 4 -52.70 -42.95 76.76
C ILE A 4 -51.29 -43.38 77.25
N ARG A 5 -50.22 -42.88 76.59
CA ARG A 5 -49.02 -42.41 77.34
C ARG A 5 -48.28 -41.32 76.59
N ARG A 6 -48.25 -40.15 77.22
CA ARG A 6 -47.37 -39.01 76.86
C ARG A 6 -45.95 -39.30 77.35
N ILE A 7 -44.94 -38.98 76.51
CA ILE A 7 -43.61 -38.69 77.04
C ILE A 7 -43.14 -37.45 76.35
N ALA A 8 -42.75 -36.44 77.10
CA ALA A 8 -42.13 -35.20 76.65
C ALA A 8 -40.64 -35.44 76.37
N GLY A 9 -40.14 -34.90 75.35
CA GLY A 9 -38.71 -34.92 75.04
C GLY A 9 -38.31 -33.63 74.35
N SER A 10 -37.34 -32.95 74.90
CA SER A 10 -36.84 -31.59 74.67
C SER A 10 -36.47 -31.28 73.26
N LEU A 11 -36.84 -30.09 72.78
CA LEU A 11 -36.33 -29.43 71.59
C LEU A 11 -34.91 -28.92 71.86
N THR A 12 -33.95 -29.41 71.07
CA THR A 12 -32.68 -28.70 70.82
C THR A 12 -32.69 -28.18 69.36
N ALA A 13 -32.80 -26.88 69.22
CA ALA A 13 -32.73 -26.22 67.95
C ALA A 13 -31.25 -26.13 67.49
N ALA A 14 -30.89 -26.88 66.50
CA ALA A 14 -29.61 -26.67 65.74
C ALA A 14 -29.85 -25.69 64.59
N ALA A 15 -29.31 -24.51 64.74
CA ALA A 15 -29.29 -23.51 63.65
C ALA A 15 -28.26 -23.94 62.60
N TYR A 16 -28.74 -24.38 61.43
CA TYR A 16 -27.93 -24.51 60.23
C TYR A 16 -27.81 -23.14 59.56
N LEU A 17 -26.60 -22.49 59.63
CA LEU A 17 -26.20 -21.39 58.77
C LEU A 17 -25.93 -21.99 57.41
N ALA A 18 -26.89 -21.89 56.49
CA ALA A 18 -26.71 -22.11 55.08
C ALA A 18 -25.95 -20.92 54.53
N GLY A 19 -24.60 -21.06 54.36
CA GLY A 19 -23.77 -20.17 53.58
C GLY A 19 -24.08 -20.36 52.11
N GLY A 20 -25.02 -19.57 51.59
CA GLY A 20 -25.24 -19.42 50.14
C GLY A 20 -24.10 -18.65 49.51
N GLY A 21 -23.06 -19.36 49.07
CA GLY A 21 -22.11 -18.79 48.15
C GLY A 21 -22.81 -18.55 46.83
N LEU A 22 -23.01 -17.28 46.47
CA LEU A 22 -23.37 -16.89 45.13
C LEU A 22 -22.24 -17.37 44.18
N PRO A 23 -22.55 -17.98 43.03
CA PRO A 23 -21.53 -18.26 42.04
C PRO A 23 -20.92 -16.91 41.59
N ALA A 24 -19.61 -16.79 41.73
CA ALA A 24 -18.87 -15.71 41.09
C ALA A 24 -19.17 -15.78 39.58
N VAL A 25 -19.96 -14.84 39.09
CA VAL A 25 -20.07 -14.60 37.67
C VAL A 25 -18.67 -14.15 37.24
N ALA A 26 -17.98 -15.01 36.51
CA ALA A 26 -16.76 -14.59 35.83
C ALA A 26 -17.17 -13.41 34.95
N GLU A 27 -16.72 -12.20 35.29
CA GLU A 27 -16.68 -11.09 34.36
C GLU A 27 -15.83 -11.57 33.21
N GLU A 28 -16.46 -11.91 32.06
CA GLU A 28 -15.78 -11.95 30.80
C GLU A 28 -15.16 -10.54 30.63
N GLU A 29 -13.85 -10.45 30.81
CA GLU A 29 -13.08 -9.27 30.40
C GLU A 29 -13.42 -9.04 28.93
N ARG A 30 -14.30 -8.08 28.65
CA ARG A 30 -14.48 -7.55 27.30
C ARG A 30 -13.15 -6.93 26.94
N SER A 31 -12.39 -7.62 26.14
CA SER A 31 -11.22 -7.04 25.46
C SER A 31 -11.71 -5.74 24.81
N GLU A 32 -11.22 -4.61 25.30
CA GLU A 32 -11.52 -3.33 24.66
C GLU A 32 -10.98 -3.42 23.22
N THR A 33 -11.84 -3.11 22.26
CA THR A 33 -11.43 -3.10 20.85
C THR A 33 -10.36 -2.02 20.64
N GLY A 34 -9.22 -2.38 20.07
CA GLY A 34 -8.13 -1.45 19.78
C GLY A 34 -8.55 -0.33 18.82
N SER A 35 -7.80 0.76 18.84
CA SER A 35 -8.05 1.98 18.05
C SER A 35 -7.48 1.85 16.64
N LEU A 36 -8.08 2.58 15.67
CA LEU A 36 -7.47 2.83 14.34
C LEU A 36 -6.94 4.26 14.30
N LEU A 37 -5.63 4.40 14.30
CA LEU A 37 -4.91 5.67 14.35
C LEU A 37 -4.32 6.03 12.99
N GLY A 38 -3.95 7.31 12.80
CA GLY A 38 -3.28 7.79 11.60
C GLY A 38 -4.21 8.12 10.43
N ARG A 39 -5.54 7.94 10.58
CA ARG A 39 -6.51 8.40 9.56
C ARG A 39 -6.57 9.93 9.54
N VAL A 40 -6.55 10.51 8.36
CA VAL A 40 -6.65 11.95 8.16
C VAL A 40 -7.76 12.28 7.19
N GLN A 41 -8.64 13.21 7.55
CA GLN A 41 -9.62 13.75 6.62
C GLN A 41 -8.91 14.76 5.71
N THR A 42 -8.70 14.37 4.46
CA THR A 42 -8.05 15.23 3.46
C THR A 42 -9.05 16.24 2.91
N VAL A 43 -8.65 17.50 2.85
CA VAL A 43 -9.37 18.55 2.11
C VAL A 43 -8.66 18.72 0.76
N TYR A 44 -9.33 18.34 -0.32
CA TYR A 44 -8.76 18.47 -1.66
C TYR A 44 -8.82 19.92 -2.14
N PRO A 45 -7.85 20.36 -2.96
CA PRO A 45 -7.82 21.71 -3.51
C PRO A 45 -9.10 22.03 -4.30
N GLU A 46 -9.66 23.23 -4.10
CA GLU A 46 -10.87 23.70 -4.80
C GLU A 46 -10.67 23.83 -6.33
N TRP A 47 -9.42 23.86 -6.79
CA TRP A 47 -9.09 23.92 -8.21
C TRP A 47 -9.13 22.56 -8.92
N PHE A 48 -9.39 21.46 -8.19
CA PHE A 48 -9.65 20.18 -8.86
C PHE A 48 -10.89 20.30 -9.72
N LYS A 49 -10.86 19.72 -10.91
CA LYS A 49 -11.97 19.78 -11.86
C LYS A 49 -13.16 18.99 -11.33
N GLU A 50 -14.30 19.67 -11.24
CA GLU A 50 -15.58 18.97 -11.10
C GLU A 50 -15.97 18.39 -12.46
N SER A 51 -16.16 17.09 -12.53
CA SER A 51 -16.45 16.34 -13.74
C SER A 51 -17.72 15.51 -13.57
N PHE A 52 -18.43 15.29 -14.67
CA PHE A 52 -19.49 14.27 -14.77
C PHE A 52 -18.93 12.85 -14.90
N LEU A 53 -17.59 12.71 -14.92
CA LEU A 53 -16.85 11.44 -15.03
C LEU A 53 -17.09 10.71 -16.36
N GLU A 54 -17.29 11.47 -17.42
CA GLU A 54 -17.26 11.01 -18.82
C GLU A 54 -15.88 11.32 -19.40
N PHE A 55 -14.93 10.40 -19.22
CA PHE A 55 -13.51 10.66 -19.48
C PHE A 55 -13.17 10.96 -20.95
N ALA A 56 -13.99 10.54 -21.91
CA ALA A 56 -13.78 10.94 -23.30
C ALA A 56 -13.99 12.47 -23.47
N ASP A 57 -15.02 13.00 -22.84
CA ASP A 57 -15.34 14.44 -22.89
C ASP A 57 -14.32 15.23 -22.07
N ASP A 58 -13.96 14.76 -20.86
CA ASP A 58 -12.94 15.39 -20.01
C ASP A 58 -11.58 15.52 -20.72
N VAL A 59 -11.16 14.46 -21.42
CA VAL A 59 -9.90 14.45 -22.19
C VAL A 59 -9.97 15.44 -23.37
N GLN A 60 -11.11 15.49 -24.09
CA GLN A 60 -11.28 16.40 -25.21
C GLN A 60 -11.28 17.86 -24.72
N GLU A 61 -12.02 18.17 -23.66
CA GLU A 61 -12.05 19.51 -23.06
C GLU A 61 -10.66 19.97 -22.62
N ALA A 62 -9.92 19.11 -21.92
CA ALA A 62 -8.56 19.42 -21.48
C ALA A 62 -7.63 19.67 -22.69
N ALA A 63 -7.72 18.83 -23.73
CA ALA A 63 -6.90 18.96 -24.94
C ALA A 63 -7.20 20.26 -25.69
N ASP A 64 -8.47 20.66 -25.80
CA ASP A 64 -8.89 21.92 -26.46
C ASP A 64 -8.32 23.16 -25.74
N GLU A 65 -8.04 23.04 -24.43
CA GLU A 65 -7.41 24.08 -23.62
C GLU A 65 -5.88 23.91 -23.48
N GLY A 66 -5.28 22.95 -24.17
CA GLY A 66 -3.85 22.65 -24.11
C GLY A 66 -3.42 22.06 -22.80
N ARG A 67 -4.31 21.32 -22.11
CA ARG A 67 -4.07 20.60 -20.86
C ARG A 67 -4.25 19.09 -21.05
N ARG A 68 -3.85 18.33 -20.05
CA ARG A 68 -4.05 16.88 -19.95
C ARG A 68 -4.87 16.54 -18.70
N VAL A 69 -5.55 15.41 -18.73
CA VAL A 69 -6.30 14.91 -17.56
C VAL A 69 -5.37 14.14 -16.62
N VAL A 70 -5.50 14.40 -15.32
CA VAL A 70 -4.93 13.57 -14.26
C VAL A 70 -6.06 12.97 -13.44
N ILE A 71 -6.14 11.64 -13.42
CA ILE A 71 -7.05 10.93 -12.54
C ILE A 71 -6.35 10.69 -11.21
N PHE A 72 -6.88 11.29 -10.14
CA PHE A 72 -6.36 11.17 -8.78
C PHE A 72 -7.23 10.20 -7.99
N PHE A 73 -6.77 8.95 -7.83
CA PHE A 73 -7.44 7.98 -6.99
C PHE A 73 -7.09 8.19 -5.53
N HIS A 74 -8.12 8.34 -4.71
CA HIS A 74 -8.03 8.53 -3.26
C HIS A 74 -8.97 7.61 -2.48
N GLN A 75 -8.90 7.64 -1.18
CA GLN A 75 -9.89 7.06 -0.26
C GLN A 75 -10.01 7.88 1.02
N ASP A 76 -11.13 7.72 1.72
CA ASP A 76 -11.37 8.42 2.98
C ASP A 76 -10.39 7.97 4.06
N GLY A 77 -9.82 8.95 4.77
CA GLY A 77 -8.89 8.70 5.85
C GLY A 77 -7.47 8.34 5.39
N CYS A 78 -7.13 8.57 4.12
CA CYS A 78 -5.82 8.26 3.53
C CYS A 78 -4.75 9.28 3.95
N PRO A 79 -3.78 8.91 4.81
CA PRO A 79 -2.74 9.85 5.23
C PRO A 79 -1.74 10.18 4.12
N TYR A 80 -1.50 9.27 3.18
CA TYR A 80 -0.61 9.51 2.02
C TYR A 80 -1.23 10.49 1.03
N CYS A 81 -2.56 10.45 0.83
CA CYS A 81 -3.29 11.42 0.02
C CYS A 81 -3.20 12.80 0.66
N ASN A 82 -3.34 12.88 1.99
CA ASN A 82 -3.16 14.10 2.73
C ASN A 82 -1.73 14.64 2.61
N ALA A 83 -0.72 13.76 2.71
CA ALA A 83 0.67 14.14 2.54
C ALA A 83 0.94 14.72 1.13
N LEU A 84 0.34 14.16 0.08
CA LEU A 84 0.45 14.71 -1.28
C LEU A 84 -0.17 16.11 -1.37
N VAL A 85 -1.36 16.31 -0.79
CA VAL A 85 -2.00 17.63 -0.78
C VAL A 85 -1.18 18.64 0.03
N GLU A 86 -0.79 18.30 1.26
CA GLU A 86 -0.14 19.25 2.17
C GLU A 86 1.33 19.52 1.85
N ARG A 87 2.05 18.56 1.27
CA ARG A 87 3.49 18.70 1.03
C ARG A 87 3.85 19.06 -0.40
N ASN A 88 3.06 18.56 -1.38
CA ASN A 88 3.31 18.82 -2.80
C ASN A 88 2.38 19.92 -3.33
N LEU A 89 1.06 19.68 -3.31
CA LEU A 89 0.09 20.58 -3.94
C LEU A 89 -0.10 21.92 -3.20
N SER A 90 0.37 22.03 -1.95
CA SER A 90 0.45 23.30 -1.23
C SER A 90 1.62 24.19 -1.66
N GLN A 91 2.61 23.64 -2.36
CA GLN A 91 3.75 24.41 -2.87
C GLN A 91 3.31 25.18 -4.11
N LYS A 92 3.43 26.51 -4.04
CA LYS A 92 2.91 27.42 -5.07
C LYS A 92 3.36 27.09 -6.50
N HIS A 93 4.64 26.74 -6.69
CA HIS A 93 5.16 26.40 -8.02
C HIS A 93 4.59 25.08 -8.57
N ILE A 94 4.36 24.08 -7.69
CA ILE A 94 3.72 22.81 -8.06
C ILE A 94 2.23 23.05 -8.37
N GLU A 95 1.52 23.79 -7.51
CA GLU A 95 0.13 24.15 -7.75
C GLU A 95 -0.04 24.89 -9.08
N GLU A 96 0.76 25.94 -9.33
CA GLU A 96 0.71 26.71 -10.57
C GLU A 96 0.96 25.85 -11.79
N LYS A 97 1.92 24.90 -11.72
CA LYS A 97 2.25 23.96 -12.78
C LYS A 97 1.09 22.99 -13.03
N MET A 98 0.54 22.39 -11.96
CA MET A 98 -0.62 21.50 -12.04
C MET A 98 -1.81 22.20 -12.71
N ARG A 99 -2.18 23.37 -12.23
CA ARG A 99 -3.31 24.16 -12.76
C ARG A 99 -3.13 24.63 -14.21
N ARG A 100 -1.88 24.84 -14.63
CA ARG A 100 -1.56 25.27 -15.99
C ARG A 100 -1.68 24.15 -16.99
N HIS A 101 -1.25 22.96 -16.62
CA HIS A 101 -1.05 21.86 -17.54
C HIS A 101 -2.02 20.69 -17.38
N PHE A 102 -2.76 20.65 -16.28
CA PHE A 102 -3.58 19.50 -15.96
C PHE A 102 -4.96 19.85 -15.41
N ASP A 103 -5.97 19.09 -15.85
CA ASP A 103 -7.27 18.97 -15.22
C ASP A 103 -7.23 17.78 -14.26
N VAL A 104 -7.26 18.04 -12.96
CA VAL A 104 -7.19 16.98 -11.94
C VAL A 104 -8.60 16.57 -11.53
N ILE A 105 -8.95 15.31 -11.73
CA ILE A 105 -10.24 14.72 -11.39
C ILE A 105 -10.05 13.69 -10.30
N ALA A 106 -10.70 13.91 -9.15
CA ALA A 106 -10.61 13.01 -8.00
C ALA A 106 -11.65 11.88 -8.08
N LEU A 107 -11.16 10.63 -7.93
CA LEU A 107 -11.99 9.43 -7.83
C LEU A 107 -11.76 8.72 -6.50
N ASN A 108 -12.85 8.36 -5.83
CA ASN A 108 -12.77 7.55 -4.62
C ASN A 108 -12.62 6.06 -4.98
N LEU A 109 -11.52 5.44 -4.58
CA LEU A 109 -11.25 4.00 -4.78
C LEU A 109 -12.40 3.08 -4.33
N ARG A 110 -13.24 3.55 -3.40
CA ARG A 110 -14.40 2.83 -2.85
C ARG A 110 -15.74 3.49 -3.22
N GLY A 111 -15.71 4.47 -4.14
CA GLY A 111 -16.88 5.23 -4.53
C GLY A 111 -17.85 4.44 -5.43
N ASP A 112 -19.04 4.93 -5.49
CA ASP A 112 -20.15 4.34 -6.26
C ASP A 112 -20.70 5.29 -7.34
N ARG A 113 -20.04 6.45 -7.60
CA ARG A 113 -20.45 7.32 -8.71
C ARG A 113 -20.29 6.58 -10.03
N ASP A 114 -21.16 6.87 -10.99
CA ASP A 114 -21.01 6.35 -12.34
C ASP A 114 -19.81 6.99 -13.04
N VAL A 115 -19.02 6.19 -13.73
CA VAL A 115 -17.83 6.58 -14.49
C VAL A 115 -17.92 5.98 -15.88
N VAL A 116 -17.73 6.78 -16.91
CA VAL A 116 -17.56 6.32 -18.29
C VAL A 116 -16.12 6.51 -18.71
N SER A 117 -15.43 5.42 -19.02
CA SER A 117 -14.04 5.45 -19.45
C SER A 117 -13.88 6.07 -20.84
N VAL A 118 -12.66 6.42 -21.23
CA VAL A 118 -12.34 7.02 -22.55
C VAL A 118 -12.87 6.19 -23.72
N ASN A 119 -12.95 4.88 -23.57
CA ASN A 119 -13.50 3.99 -24.61
C ASN A 119 -15.02 3.77 -24.52
N GLY A 120 -15.72 4.53 -23.68
CA GLY A 120 -17.18 4.47 -23.53
C GLY A 120 -17.72 3.35 -22.65
N THR A 121 -16.85 2.63 -21.91
CA THR A 121 -17.30 1.57 -21.00
C THR A 121 -17.72 2.18 -19.66
N ALA A 122 -18.93 1.83 -19.18
CA ALA A 122 -19.46 2.29 -17.91
C ALA A 122 -18.98 1.41 -16.74
N TYR A 123 -18.67 2.07 -15.62
CA TYR A 123 -18.24 1.47 -14.37
C TYR A 123 -18.82 2.24 -13.17
N SER A 124 -18.76 1.65 -11.97
CA SER A 124 -18.69 2.45 -10.75
C SER A 124 -17.24 2.90 -10.49
N GLU A 125 -16.99 3.95 -9.67
CA GLU A 125 -15.62 4.37 -9.33
C GLU A 125 -14.74 3.21 -8.85
N LYS A 126 -15.27 2.36 -7.96
CA LYS A 126 -14.55 1.21 -7.42
C LYS A 126 -14.25 0.13 -8.48
N ASP A 127 -15.18 -0.08 -9.44
CA ASP A 127 -14.96 -1.06 -10.51
C ASP A 127 -13.99 -0.51 -11.55
N PHE A 128 -14.01 0.81 -11.80
CA PHE A 128 -13.04 1.47 -12.65
C PHE A 128 -11.64 1.40 -12.07
N ALA A 129 -11.49 1.68 -10.77
CA ALA A 129 -10.22 1.54 -10.07
C ALA A 129 -9.68 0.09 -10.14
N ARG A 130 -10.59 -0.91 -9.98
CA ARG A 130 -10.23 -2.33 -10.11
C ARG A 130 -9.81 -2.69 -11.54
N ALA A 131 -10.53 -2.20 -12.55
CA ALA A 131 -10.20 -2.43 -13.97
C ALA A 131 -8.82 -1.83 -14.33
N LEU A 132 -8.43 -0.73 -13.67
CA LEU A 132 -7.13 -0.09 -13.81
C LEU A 132 -6.06 -0.64 -12.84
N ASN A 133 -6.38 -1.72 -12.09
CA ASN A 133 -5.49 -2.32 -11.09
C ASN A 133 -4.93 -1.30 -10.08
N VAL A 134 -5.78 -0.40 -9.57
CA VAL A 134 -5.42 0.57 -8.54
C VAL A 134 -5.48 -0.11 -7.17
N GLN A 135 -4.33 -0.38 -6.59
CA GLN A 135 -4.21 -1.08 -5.30
C GLN A 135 -3.78 -0.18 -4.15
N PHE A 136 -3.31 1.03 -4.45
CA PHE A 136 -2.79 1.98 -3.47
C PHE A 136 -3.41 3.35 -3.66
N THR A 137 -3.45 4.15 -2.59
CA THR A 137 -3.81 5.56 -2.66
C THR A 137 -2.76 6.44 -1.97
N PRO A 138 -2.42 7.60 -2.55
CA PRO A 138 -2.88 8.08 -3.85
C PRO A 138 -2.35 7.25 -5.03
N THR A 139 -3.11 7.14 -6.12
CA THR A 139 -2.59 6.77 -7.43
C THR A 139 -2.95 7.87 -8.41
N LEU A 140 -1.98 8.36 -9.18
CA LEU A 140 -2.19 9.37 -10.20
C LEU A 140 -1.96 8.74 -11.57
N LEU A 141 -2.95 8.90 -12.46
CA LEU A 141 -2.83 8.53 -13.87
C LEU A 141 -2.85 9.77 -14.72
N PHE A 142 -1.77 10.04 -15.42
CA PHE A 142 -1.66 11.15 -16.37
C PHE A 142 -2.03 10.63 -17.75
N LEU A 143 -3.03 11.24 -18.38
CA LEU A 143 -3.51 10.87 -19.69
C LEU A 143 -2.98 11.85 -20.75
N ASP A 144 -2.64 11.35 -21.94
CA ASP A 144 -2.39 12.22 -23.08
C ASP A 144 -3.71 12.71 -23.73
N GLU A 145 -3.58 13.48 -24.81
CA GLU A 145 -4.68 14.08 -25.54
C GLU A 145 -5.57 13.03 -26.26
N SER A 146 -5.13 11.77 -26.30
CA SER A 146 -5.91 10.63 -26.81
C SER A 146 -6.54 9.79 -25.68
N GLY A 147 -6.30 10.15 -24.41
CA GLY A 147 -6.76 9.42 -23.24
C GLY A 147 -5.90 8.20 -22.88
N LYS A 148 -4.70 8.07 -23.48
CA LYS A 148 -3.76 7.00 -23.11
C LYS A 148 -2.95 7.42 -21.88
N VAL A 149 -2.72 6.47 -20.97
CA VAL A 149 -1.86 6.71 -19.80
C VAL A 149 -0.40 6.87 -20.24
N VAL A 150 0.17 8.05 -20.04
CA VAL A 150 1.58 8.36 -20.28
C VAL A 150 2.45 8.19 -19.05
N LEU A 151 1.87 8.42 -17.87
CA LEU A 151 2.55 8.23 -16.60
C LEU A 151 1.57 7.73 -15.53
N ARG A 152 2.05 6.84 -14.69
CA ARG A 152 1.35 6.35 -13.49
C ARG A 152 2.28 6.49 -12.30
N LEU A 153 1.78 7.12 -11.23
CA LEU A 153 2.45 7.18 -9.93
C LEU A 153 1.60 6.43 -8.92
N ASN A 154 2.19 5.49 -8.18
CA ASN A 154 1.53 4.71 -7.15
C ASN A 154 2.09 5.07 -5.77
N GLY A 155 1.24 5.59 -4.88
CA GLY A 155 1.63 6.05 -3.56
C GLY A 155 2.10 7.51 -3.52
N TYR A 156 2.64 7.91 -2.38
CA TYR A 156 3.18 9.25 -2.17
C TYR A 156 4.58 9.37 -2.77
N VAL A 157 4.77 10.36 -3.61
CA VAL A 157 6.04 10.73 -4.24
C VAL A 157 6.50 12.06 -3.64
N PRO A 158 7.76 12.19 -3.18
CA PRO A 158 8.30 13.46 -2.66
C PRO A 158 8.23 14.62 -3.67
N PRO A 159 8.18 15.88 -3.20
CA PRO A 159 7.99 17.04 -4.08
C PRO A 159 8.95 17.14 -5.26
N GLU A 160 10.24 16.89 -5.05
CA GLU A 160 11.28 16.97 -6.09
C GLU A 160 11.03 15.95 -7.22
N GLU A 161 10.79 14.69 -6.86
CA GLU A 161 10.49 13.65 -7.83
C GLU A 161 9.12 13.87 -8.50
N PHE A 162 8.16 14.42 -7.74
CA PHE A 162 6.85 14.76 -8.26
C PHE A 162 6.93 15.86 -9.32
N GLU A 163 7.78 16.87 -9.10
CA GLU A 163 8.02 17.94 -10.09
C GLU A 163 8.62 17.42 -11.39
N ILE A 164 9.58 16.47 -11.29
CA ILE A 164 10.14 15.78 -12.47
C ILE A 164 9.06 14.97 -13.20
N ALA A 165 8.14 14.35 -12.46
CA ALA A 165 7.02 13.63 -13.04
C ALA A 165 6.06 14.55 -13.80
N LEU A 166 5.82 15.76 -13.28
CA LEU A 166 5.03 16.78 -13.98
C LEU A 166 5.71 17.25 -15.27
N ASP A 167 7.05 17.51 -15.23
CA ASP A 167 7.84 17.87 -16.43
C ASP A 167 7.77 16.79 -17.52
N TYR A 168 7.74 15.53 -17.10
CA TYR A 168 7.62 14.40 -18.04
C TYR A 168 6.23 14.33 -18.67
N ALA A 169 5.18 14.57 -17.88
CA ALA A 169 3.79 14.33 -18.27
C ALA A 169 3.08 15.55 -18.84
N GLU A 170 3.68 16.76 -18.80
CA GLU A 170 3.03 17.98 -19.27
C GLU A 170 2.78 17.97 -20.80
N PRO A 171 1.76 18.70 -21.29
CA PRO A 171 1.47 18.81 -22.72
C PRO A 171 2.67 19.31 -23.52
N GLY A 172 2.90 18.70 -24.68
CA GLY A 172 4.04 19.05 -25.53
C GLY A 172 5.40 18.53 -25.06
N SER A 173 5.45 17.83 -23.92
CA SER A 173 6.64 17.11 -23.52
C SER A 173 6.84 15.90 -24.43
N GLU A 174 7.96 15.85 -25.13
CA GLU A 174 8.40 14.72 -25.96
C GLU A 174 9.77 14.25 -25.46
N PRO A 175 9.83 13.58 -24.30
CA PRO A 175 11.11 13.21 -23.70
C PRO A 175 11.93 12.22 -24.55
N GLY A 176 11.32 11.54 -25.52
CA GLY A 176 11.98 10.58 -26.41
C GLY A 176 12.43 9.29 -25.72
N VAL A 177 12.28 9.23 -24.41
CA VAL A 177 12.71 8.13 -23.53
C VAL A 177 11.60 7.79 -22.55
N GLY A 178 11.64 6.59 -21.97
CA GLY A 178 10.72 6.19 -20.89
C GLY A 178 10.93 7.00 -19.62
N TYR A 179 9.90 7.07 -18.77
CA TYR A 179 9.95 7.85 -17.51
C TYR A 179 11.13 7.45 -16.61
N ARG A 180 11.44 6.16 -16.53
CA ARG A 180 12.59 5.66 -15.77
C ARG A 180 13.90 6.30 -16.22
N GLU A 181 14.19 6.25 -17.52
CA GLU A 181 15.40 6.86 -18.11
C GLU A 181 15.40 8.39 -17.97
N TYR A 182 14.23 9.00 -18.11
CA TYR A 182 14.06 10.44 -17.89
C TYR A 182 14.40 10.84 -16.45
N LEU A 183 13.93 10.06 -15.49
CA LEU A 183 14.18 10.26 -14.05
C LEU A 183 15.68 10.04 -13.73
N GLU A 184 16.29 8.97 -14.26
CA GLU A 184 17.72 8.69 -14.11
C GLU A 184 18.57 9.87 -14.60
N ASN A 185 18.24 10.42 -15.78
CA ASN A 185 18.97 11.55 -16.35
C ASN A 185 18.83 12.84 -15.53
N ARG A 186 17.73 13.02 -14.80
CA ARG A 186 17.46 14.20 -13.97
C ARG A 186 18.03 14.09 -12.56
N LEU A 187 17.84 12.98 -11.90
CA LEU A 187 18.35 12.75 -10.55
C LEU A 187 19.83 12.35 -10.56
N ARG A 188 20.29 11.67 -11.62
CA ARG A 188 21.64 11.09 -11.72
C ARG A 188 22.10 10.54 -10.39
N PRO A 189 21.55 9.40 -9.94
CA PRO A 189 21.93 8.83 -8.66
C PRO A 189 23.44 8.72 -8.61
N SER A 190 24.06 9.26 -7.57
CA SER A 190 25.49 9.18 -7.37
C SER A 190 25.84 7.68 -7.28
N GLN A 191 26.81 7.25 -8.10
CA GLN A 191 27.29 5.86 -8.04
C GLN A 191 28.37 5.67 -6.96
N THR A 192 28.64 6.69 -6.15
CA THR A 192 29.73 6.69 -5.17
C THR A 192 29.32 6.13 -3.81
N GLY A 193 28.03 6.16 -3.46
CA GLY A 193 27.47 5.60 -2.24
C GLY A 193 27.37 4.06 -2.27
N SER A 194 26.91 3.48 -1.15
CA SER A 194 26.51 2.08 -1.03
C SER A 194 24.99 2.00 -0.91
N LEU A 195 24.42 0.84 -1.18
CA LEU A 195 23.06 0.53 -0.74
C LEU A 195 22.99 0.47 0.78
N ASN A 196 21.81 0.66 1.33
CA ASN A 196 21.57 0.37 2.74
C ASN A 196 21.74 -1.14 2.98
N ASP A 197 22.18 -1.52 4.16
CA ASP A 197 22.33 -2.93 4.55
C ASP A 197 21.20 -3.34 5.52
N ALA A 198 20.80 -4.62 5.43
CA ALA A 198 19.89 -5.22 6.40
C ALA A 198 20.17 -6.74 6.53
N PRO A 199 20.15 -7.30 7.76
CA PRO A 199 20.61 -8.66 8.01
C PRO A 199 19.73 -9.77 7.45
N PHE A 200 18.59 -9.44 6.87
CA PHE A 200 17.66 -10.38 6.25
C PHE A 200 17.82 -10.48 4.72
N PHE A 201 18.68 -9.67 4.11
CA PHE A 201 18.96 -9.82 2.69
C PHE A 201 19.93 -10.98 2.44
N ASP A 202 19.57 -11.80 1.47
CA ASP A 202 20.45 -12.86 0.99
C ASP A 202 21.62 -12.27 0.21
N GLU A 203 22.83 -12.77 0.49
CA GLU A 203 24.04 -12.34 -0.19
C GLU A 203 24.14 -12.88 -1.63
N PRO A 204 24.75 -12.14 -2.57
CA PRO A 204 24.99 -12.64 -3.91
C PRO A 204 25.98 -13.84 -3.91
N PRO A 205 25.94 -14.73 -4.94
CA PRO A 205 25.14 -14.62 -6.16
C PRO A 205 23.67 -15.00 -5.95
N HIS A 206 22.75 -14.28 -6.62
CA HIS A 206 21.32 -14.50 -6.48
C HIS A 206 20.81 -15.46 -7.56
N ASP A 207 20.41 -16.68 -7.16
CA ASP A 207 19.60 -17.59 -7.96
C ASP A 207 18.21 -17.71 -7.34
N LEU A 208 17.25 -16.94 -7.86
CA LEU A 208 15.91 -16.90 -7.32
C LEU A 208 15.04 -18.07 -7.81
N SER A 209 15.51 -18.85 -8.76
CA SER A 209 14.83 -20.10 -9.18
C SER A 209 14.89 -21.18 -8.10
N ASP A 210 15.93 -21.17 -7.26
CA ASP A 210 16.05 -22.06 -6.10
C ASP A 210 14.93 -21.83 -5.08
N SER A 211 14.41 -20.60 -4.99
CA SER A 211 13.29 -20.26 -4.10
C SER A 211 12.01 -20.99 -4.51
N ILE A 212 11.76 -21.09 -5.81
CA ILE A 212 10.61 -21.82 -6.35
C ILE A 212 10.71 -23.30 -6.00
N GLN A 213 11.92 -23.88 -6.13
CA GLN A 213 12.15 -25.28 -5.78
C GLN A 213 11.97 -25.55 -4.28
N SER A 214 12.28 -24.57 -3.43
CA SER A 214 12.11 -24.67 -1.98
C SER A 214 10.69 -24.31 -1.51
N GLY A 215 9.82 -23.84 -2.41
CA GLY A 215 8.45 -23.41 -2.08
C GLY A 215 8.39 -22.14 -1.23
N LYS A 216 9.42 -21.29 -1.27
CA LYS A 216 9.46 -20.01 -0.57
C LYS A 216 9.08 -18.87 -1.52
N PRO A 217 8.27 -17.90 -1.09
CA PRO A 217 8.04 -16.67 -1.84
C PRO A 217 9.31 -15.82 -1.88
N VAL A 218 9.41 -14.94 -2.88
CA VAL A 218 10.56 -14.06 -3.09
C VAL A 218 10.16 -12.60 -2.87
N ALA A 219 11.02 -11.86 -2.17
CA ALA A 219 10.90 -10.41 -2.00
C ALA A 219 12.11 -9.72 -2.63
N VAL A 220 11.88 -8.89 -3.63
CA VAL A 220 12.93 -8.15 -4.32
C VAL A 220 12.81 -6.68 -3.99
N PHE A 221 13.85 -6.12 -3.38
CA PHE A 221 13.97 -4.71 -3.05
C PHE A 221 14.85 -4.05 -4.12
N PHE A 222 14.21 -3.37 -5.06
CA PHE A 222 14.92 -2.52 -6.00
C PHE A 222 15.19 -1.16 -5.36
N GLU A 223 16.44 -0.90 -5.12
CA GLU A 223 16.92 0.34 -4.52
C GLU A 223 17.98 0.99 -5.41
N GLN A 224 18.46 2.13 -4.97
CA GLN A 224 19.58 2.82 -5.62
C GLN A 224 20.48 3.46 -4.57
N ARG A 225 21.69 3.78 -4.96
CA ARG A 225 22.64 4.51 -4.10
C ARG A 225 22.19 5.96 -3.93
N ASP A 226 22.58 6.57 -2.80
CA ASP A 226 22.21 7.95 -2.46
C ASP A 226 20.69 8.22 -2.58
N CYS A 227 19.88 7.36 -1.95
CA CYS A 227 18.42 7.33 -2.04
C CYS A 227 17.78 7.71 -0.69
N PRO A 228 17.37 8.96 -0.49
CA PRO A 228 16.74 9.39 0.77
C PRO A 228 15.46 8.63 1.12
N SER A 229 14.70 8.21 0.10
CA SER A 229 13.50 7.38 0.27
C SER A 229 13.87 5.96 0.74
N CYS A 230 14.95 5.39 0.21
CA CYS A 230 15.47 4.09 0.68
C CYS A 230 15.96 4.19 2.13
N ASP A 231 16.70 5.26 2.48
CA ASP A 231 17.13 5.51 3.86
C ASP A 231 15.95 5.61 4.81
N THR A 232 14.86 6.24 4.37
CA THR A 232 13.63 6.34 5.13
C THR A 232 12.97 4.98 5.30
N LEU A 233 12.88 4.17 4.23
CA LEU A 233 12.36 2.81 4.29
C LEU A 233 13.13 1.97 5.30
N HIS A 234 14.46 1.95 5.22
CA HIS A 234 15.30 1.17 6.14
C HIS A 234 15.12 1.62 7.59
N ARG A 235 15.34 2.91 7.86
CA ARG A 235 15.31 3.46 9.23
C ARG A 235 13.93 3.38 9.90
N GLU A 236 12.84 3.62 9.17
CA GLU A 236 11.52 3.77 9.77
C GLU A 236 10.67 2.51 9.69
N VAL A 237 10.98 1.60 8.76
CA VAL A 237 10.13 0.45 8.46
C VAL A 237 10.88 -0.88 8.59
N LEU A 238 12.04 -1.02 7.93
CA LEU A 238 12.75 -2.31 7.87
C LEU A 238 13.52 -2.63 9.15
N ASP A 239 13.89 -1.63 9.96
CA ASP A 239 14.50 -1.83 11.29
C ASP A 239 13.50 -2.30 12.36
N ASP A 240 12.20 -2.31 12.04
CA ASP A 240 11.16 -2.74 12.98
C ASP A 240 11.13 -4.27 13.10
N PRO A 241 11.16 -4.83 14.35
CA PRO A 241 11.19 -6.28 14.55
C PRO A 241 9.98 -7.03 13.97
N GLN A 242 8.80 -6.41 13.93
CA GLN A 242 7.61 -7.04 13.35
C GLN A 242 7.70 -7.04 11.82
N THR A 243 8.29 -6.01 11.22
CA THR A 243 8.56 -5.97 9.79
C THR A 243 9.60 -7.04 9.40
N ILE A 244 10.68 -7.17 10.17
CA ILE A 244 11.68 -8.24 9.97
C ILE A 244 11.01 -9.63 10.06
N ALA A 245 10.14 -9.82 11.06
CA ALA A 245 9.41 -11.09 11.20
C ALA A 245 8.48 -11.36 10.00
N ALA A 246 7.84 -10.33 9.43
CA ALA A 246 6.99 -10.46 8.26
C ALA A 246 7.80 -10.79 6.98
N ILE A 247 9.04 -10.31 6.87
CA ILE A 247 9.95 -10.60 5.76
C ILE A 247 10.54 -12.03 5.86
N SER A 248 10.72 -12.55 7.06
CA SER A 248 11.45 -13.82 7.31
C SER A 248 10.96 -15.05 6.55
N PRO A 249 9.66 -15.17 6.12
CA PRO A 249 9.24 -16.30 5.27
C PRO A 249 9.76 -16.23 3.83
N PHE A 250 10.28 -15.09 3.39
CA PHE A 250 10.72 -14.87 2.01
C PHE A 250 12.21 -15.15 1.82
N HIS A 251 12.59 -15.47 0.59
CA HIS A 251 13.91 -15.13 0.08
C HIS A 251 13.93 -13.65 -0.24
N ALA A 252 14.64 -12.86 0.55
CA ALA A 252 14.68 -11.40 0.42
C ALA A 252 16.02 -10.98 -0.20
N VAL A 253 15.96 -10.32 -1.35
CA VAL A 253 17.17 -9.81 -2.04
C VAL A 253 17.06 -8.33 -2.28
N GLN A 254 18.19 -7.63 -2.15
CA GLN A 254 18.35 -6.23 -2.48
C GLN A 254 19.14 -6.09 -3.77
N LEU A 255 18.62 -5.31 -4.71
CA LEU A 255 19.21 -5.07 -6.02
C LEU A 255 19.35 -3.58 -6.29
N ASP A 256 20.55 -3.14 -6.64
CA ASP A 256 20.73 -1.82 -7.23
C ASP A 256 20.10 -1.84 -8.63
N MET A 257 18.98 -1.12 -8.79
CA MET A 257 18.19 -1.13 -10.02
C MET A 257 18.94 -0.59 -11.26
N TRP A 258 20.13 -0.02 -11.06
CA TRP A 258 20.99 0.51 -12.11
C TRP A 258 22.22 -0.34 -12.37
N SER A 259 22.45 -1.41 -11.58
CA SER A 259 23.66 -2.23 -11.69
C SER A 259 23.54 -3.32 -12.74
N ASP A 260 24.71 -3.75 -13.24
CA ASP A 260 24.85 -4.92 -14.09
C ASP A 260 25.09 -6.20 -13.30
N THR A 261 24.76 -6.22 -12.01
CA THR A 261 24.84 -7.41 -11.15
C THR A 261 24.01 -8.54 -11.76
N ALA A 262 24.68 -9.65 -12.06
CA ALA A 262 24.03 -10.82 -12.66
C ALA A 262 23.19 -11.57 -11.62
N LEU A 263 22.03 -12.07 -12.04
CA LEU A 263 21.15 -12.91 -11.23
C LEU A 263 20.32 -13.85 -12.11
N VAL A 264 19.72 -14.86 -11.48
CA VAL A 264 18.70 -15.72 -12.09
C VAL A 264 17.36 -15.37 -11.49
N THR A 265 16.37 -15.05 -12.33
CA THR A 265 15.00 -14.68 -11.89
C THR A 265 14.24 -15.90 -11.35
N PRO A 266 13.09 -15.73 -10.66
CA PRO A 266 12.23 -16.84 -10.27
C PRO A 266 11.80 -17.75 -11.44
N ALA A 267 11.71 -17.18 -12.66
CA ALA A 267 11.40 -17.93 -13.89
C ALA A 267 12.63 -18.62 -14.53
N GLY A 268 13.81 -18.60 -13.87
CA GLY A 268 15.03 -19.22 -14.35
C GLY A 268 15.75 -18.47 -15.48
N GLN A 269 15.46 -17.18 -15.67
CA GLN A 269 16.11 -16.36 -16.70
C GLN A 269 17.38 -15.71 -16.13
N GLU A 270 18.51 -15.82 -16.84
CA GLU A 270 19.73 -15.09 -16.54
C GLU A 270 19.57 -13.63 -17.01
N VAL A 271 19.70 -12.68 -16.09
CA VAL A 271 19.51 -11.25 -16.34
C VAL A 271 20.51 -10.43 -15.51
N THR A 272 20.57 -9.12 -15.78
CA THR A 272 21.18 -8.17 -14.84
C THR A 272 20.09 -7.50 -14.00
N ALA A 273 20.43 -6.96 -12.83
CA ALA A 273 19.51 -6.23 -11.97
C ALA A 273 18.84 -5.08 -12.73
N ARG A 274 19.60 -4.30 -13.51
CA ARG A 274 19.07 -3.27 -14.40
C ARG A 274 18.09 -3.83 -15.42
N GLY A 275 18.49 -4.87 -16.14
CA GLY A 275 17.65 -5.47 -17.19
C GLY A 275 16.36 -6.06 -16.64
N TRP A 276 16.41 -6.66 -15.44
CA TRP A 276 15.21 -7.19 -14.80
C TRP A 276 14.30 -6.09 -14.27
N ALA A 277 14.85 -5.03 -13.67
CA ALA A 277 14.08 -3.86 -13.28
C ALA A 277 13.36 -3.21 -14.49
N GLU A 278 14.00 -3.18 -15.67
CA GLU A 278 13.37 -2.74 -16.92
C GLU A 278 12.25 -3.65 -17.37
N GLN A 279 12.46 -4.96 -17.40
CA GLN A 279 11.44 -5.95 -17.77
C GLN A 279 10.22 -5.88 -16.87
N LEU A 280 10.43 -5.69 -15.56
CA LEU A 280 9.36 -5.52 -14.57
C LEU A 280 8.71 -4.13 -14.63
N GLY A 281 9.28 -3.18 -15.36
CA GLY A 281 8.81 -1.81 -15.42
C GLY A 281 9.00 -1.04 -14.12
N VAL A 282 10.00 -1.40 -13.30
CA VAL A 282 10.39 -0.65 -12.09
C VAL A 282 10.88 0.73 -12.51
N ARG A 283 10.30 1.78 -11.98
CA ARG A 283 10.54 3.17 -12.43
C ARG A 283 11.28 4.02 -11.41
N TYR A 284 11.17 3.71 -10.13
CA TYR A 284 11.79 4.47 -9.03
C TYR A 284 12.16 3.57 -7.85
N ALA A 285 13.00 4.09 -6.97
CA ALA A 285 13.46 3.44 -5.77
C ALA A 285 12.93 4.18 -4.51
N PRO A 286 12.61 3.44 -3.44
CA PRO A 286 12.58 1.98 -3.38
C PRO A 286 11.33 1.40 -4.04
N THR A 287 11.48 0.26 -4.71
CA THR A 287 10.35 -0.58 -5.15
C THR A 287 10.52 -1.97 -4.56
N ILE A 288 9.49 -2.48 -3.89
CA ILE A 288 9.46 -3.85 -3.36
C ILE A 288 8.52 -4.66 -4.25
N VAL A 289 9.03 -5.72 -4.86
CA VAL A 289 8.23 -6.65 -5.67
C VAL A 289 8.16 -7.99 -4.95
N LEU A 290 6.94 -8.46 -4.70
CA LEU A 290 6.69 -9.73 -4.03
C LEU A 290 6.18 -10.78 -5.02
N PHE A 291 6.89 -11.90 -5.06
CA PHE A 291 6.54 -13.06 -5.88
C PHE A 291 6.00 -14.18 -5.01
N SER A 292 5.03 -14.91 -5.53
CA SER A 292 4.53 -16.14 -4.90
C SER A 292 5.60 -17.24 -4.88
N ALA A 293 5.32 -18.31 -4.14
CA ALA A 293 6.15 -19.52 -4.20
C ALA A 293 6.11 -20.24 -5.57
N ASP A 294 5.19 -19.85 -6.44
CA ASP A 294 5.10 -20.35 -7.81
C ASP A 294 5.89 -19.48 -8.81
N GLY A 295 6.48 -18.36 -8.35
CA GLY A 295 7.29 -17.43 -9.14
C GLY A 295 6.51 -16.32 -9.85
N ASP A 296 5.21 -16.23 -9.63
CA ASP A 296 4.38 -15.17 -10.19
C ASP A 296 4.45 -13.92 -9.33
N GLU A 297 4.55 -12.75 -9.96
CA GLU A 297 4.41 -11.48 -9.25
C GLU A 297 2.99 -11.35 -8.69
N VAL A 298 2.89 -11.13 -7.38
CA VAL A 298 1.61 -10.98 -6.68
C VAL A 298 1.26 -9.51 -6.49
N ILE A 299 2.20 -8.75 -5.94
CA ILE A 299 1.99 -7.34 -5.61
C ILE A 299 3.34 -6.63 -5.54
N ARG A 300 3.34 -5.34 -5.83
CA ARG A 300 4.51 -4.48 -5.64
C ARG A 300 4.16 -3.21 -4.89
N SER A 301 5.12 -2.69 -4.15
CA SER A 301 5.08 -1.36 -3.54
C SER A 301 6.07 -0.47 -4.27
N GLU A 302 5.61 0.60 -4.87
CA GLU A 302 6.43 1.54 -5.66
C GLU A 302 6.65 2.87 -4.92
N ALA A 303 6.46 2.88 -3.59
CA ALA A 303 6.67 4.04 -2.72
C ALA A 303 7.01 3.57 -1.31
N VAL A 304 7.48 4.49 -0.46
CA VAL A 304 7.70 4.20 0.96
C VAL A 304 6.36 4.19 1.69
N PHE A 305 5.92 2.99 2.09
CA PHE A 305 4.79 2.83 2.98
C PHE A 305 5.25 2.62 4.42
N LYS A 306 4.42 3.06 5.37
CA LYS A 306 4.64 2.89 6.80
C LYS A 306 4.47 1.42 7.22
N ARG A 307 4.88 1.10 8.45
CA ARG A 307 5.01 -0.27 8.97
C ARG A 307 3.77 -1.13 8.73
N PHE A 308 2.59 -0.64 9.11
CA PHE A 308 1.35 -1.42 8.95
C PHE A 308 1.11 -1.85 7.50
N HIS A 309 1.28 -0.94 6.54
CA HIS A 309 1.08 -1.24 5.11
C HIS A 309 2.16 -2.18 4.58
N THR A 310 3.43 -1.93 4.94
CA THR A 310 4.55 -2.77 4.49
C THR A 310 4.45 -4.19 5.06
N GLN A 311 4.20 -4.34 6.35
CA GLN A 311 3.96 -5.65 6.97
C GLN A 311 2.78 -6.38 6.32
N SER A 312 1.72 -5.63 6.01
CA SER A 312 0.54 -6.20 5.35
C SER A 312 0.82 -6.72 3.94
N LEU A 313 1.75 -6.10 3.19
CA LEU A 313 2.20 -6.62 1.89
C LEU A 313 2.81 -8.03 2.03
N PHE A 314 3.71 -8.19 2.99
CA PHE A 314 4.36 -9.48 3.25
C PHE A 314 3.36 -10.53 3.77
N ASP A 315 2.51 -10.16 4.73
CA ASP A 315 1.48 -11.06 5.25
C ASP A 315 0.48 -11.50 4.17
N TYR A 316 0.13 -10.61 3.23
CA TYR A 316 -0.76 -10.89 2.11
C TYR A 316 -0.22 -11.98 1.20
N VAL A 317 1.08 -11.96 0.93
CA VAL A 317 1.73 -12.95 0.05
C VAL A 317 2.08 -14.21 0.83
N ALA A 318 2.76 -14.10 1.97
CA ALA A 318 3.19 -15.24 2.76
C ALA A 318 2.01 -16.10 3.26
N GLY A 319 0.91 -15.43 3.66
CA GLY A 319 -0.33 -16.09 4.10
C GLY A 319 -1.19 -16.62 2.95
N GLY A 320 -0.85 -16.33 1.69
CA GLY A 320 -1.64 -16.72 0.51
C GLY A 320 -2.99 -16.01 0.41
N ALA A 321 -3.18 -14.91 1.13
CA ALA A 321 -4.46 -14.18 1.17
C ALA A 321 -4.87 -13.64 -0.21
N TYR A 322 -3.91 -13.30 -1.06
CA TYR A 322 -4.13 -12.85 -2.44
C TYR A 322 -4.90 -13.86 -3.31
N ARG A 323 -4.90 -15.14 -2.95
CA ARG A 323 -5.65 -16.20 -3.65
C ARG A 323 -7.16 -16.15 -3.35
N GLN A 324 -7.55 -15.55 -2.24
CA GLN A 324 -8.93 -15.45 -1.76
C GLN A 324 -9.50 -14.04 -1.92
N GLU A 325 -8.67 -13.04 -1.69
CA GLU A 325 -9.01 -11.63 -1.81
C GLU A 325 -7.97 -10.91 -2.68
N SER A 326 -8.34 -10.61 -3.90
CA SER A 326 -7.46 -9.91 -4.87
C SER A 326 -7.38 -8.39 -4.64
N ASP A 327 -8.28 -7.82 -3.84
CA ASP A 327 -8.29 -6.41 -3.48
C ASP A 327 -7.46 -6.20 -2.21
N PHE A 328 -6.23 -5.73 -2.39
CA PHE A 328 -5.32 -5.49 -1.28
C PHE A 328 -5.86 -4.47 -0.26
N GLN A 329 -6.62 -3.46 -0.70
CA GLN A 329 -7.21 -2.48 0.23
C GLN A 329 -8.29 -3.10 1.13
N ARG A 330 -9.01 -4.11 0.62
CA ARG A 330 -9.95 -4.87 1.43
C ARG A 330 -9.21 -5.74 2.44
N PHE A 331 -8.16 -6.43 2.01
CA PHE A 331 -7.29 -7.17 2.91
C PHE A 331 -6.73 -6.29 4.03
N LEU A 332 -6.25 -5.08 3.74
CA LEU A 332 -5.79 -4.12 4.75
C LEU A 332 -6.87 -3.79 5.78
N THR A 333 -8.10 -3.58 5.31
CA THR A 333 -9.25 -3.26 6.18
C THR A 333 -9.59 -4.42 7.11
N ASP A 334 -9.63 -5.63 6.56
CA ASP A 334 -9.97 -6.85 7.30
C ASP A 334 -8.87 -7.18 8.32
N ARG A 335 -7.60 -7.04 7.92
CA ARG A 335 -6.44 -7.21 8.82
C ARG A 335 -6.48 -6.21 9.97
N ALA A 336 -6.69 -4.92 9.68
CA ALA A 336 -6.81 -3.89 10.72
C ALA A 336 -7.98 -4.19 11.69
N THR A 337 -9.10 -4.64 11.15
CA THR A 337 -10.29 -5.00 11.95
C THR A 337 -10.00 -6.20 12.85
N ALA A 338 -9.34 -7.24 12.34
CA ALA A 338 -8.96 -8.42 13.10
C ALA A 338 -7.98 -8.10 14.24
N MET A 339 -6.95 -7.28 13.98
CA MET A 339 -6.00 -6.83 15.00
C MET A 339 -6.70 -6.04 16.10
N ARG A 340 -7.58 -5.13 15.73
CA ARG A 340 -8.35 -4.32 16.70
C ARG A 340 -9.32 -5.16 17.53
N ALA A 341 -9.94 -6.16 16.94
CA ALA A 341 -10.79 -7.10 17.67
C ALA A 341 -10.04 -7.88 18.76
N GLN A 342 -8.71 -8.00 18.63
CA GLN A 342 -7.81 -8.60 19.60
C GLN A 342 -7.26 -7.57 20.63
N GLY A 343 -7.79 -6.34 20.63
CA GLY A 343 -7.37 -5.27 21.54
C GLY A 343 -6.08 -4.54 21.12
N GLN A 344 -5.57 -4.78 19.89
CA GLN A 344 -4.37 -4.12 19.39
C GLN A 344 -4.73 -2.80 18.71
N ASP A 345 -3.99 -1.74 19.03
CA ASP A 345 -4.06 -0.50 18.26
C ASP A 345 -3.37 -0.67 16.92
N VAL A 346 -3.98 -0.14 15.87
CA VAL A 346 -3.43 -0.13 14.52
C VAL A 346 -3.17 1.32 14.11
N ASP A 347 -1.91 1.68 13.93
CA ASP A 347 -1.50 3.00 13.43
C ASP A 347 -1.06 2.87 11.97
N ILE A 348 -1.85 3.45 11.06
CA ILE A 348 -1.58 3.41 9.61
C ILE A 348 -0.60 4.48 9.13
N TRP A 349 -0.10 5.32 10.03
CA TRP A 349 0.85 6.41 9.69
C TRP A 349 2.20 6.32 10.43
N LYS A 350 2.38 5.31 11.26
CA LYS A 350 3.63 5.14 12.03
C LYS A 350 4.56 4.10 11.43
#